data_60fbf33962e0e0d486c60c3dac7fd010
#
_entry.id   60fbf33962e0e0d486c60c3dac7fd010
#
_cell.length_a   1.000
_cell.length_b   1.000
_cell.length_c   1.000
_cell.angle_alpha   90.00
_cell.angle_beta   90.00
_cell.angle_gamma   90.00
#
_symmetry.space_group_name_H-M   'P 1'
#
loop_
_entity.id
_entity.type
_entity.pdbx_description
1 polymer ?
#
loop_
_entity_poly.entity_id
_entity_poly.type
_entity_poly.pdbx_seq_one_letter_code
_entity_poly.pdbx_strand_id
1 'polypeptide(L)'
;MKSIKTAIEGAEMMAGREVRSCITAVGGSQIESLISKGLVAVTAKNRSSREINEEDIRRVIEASRAVNIPLDRNILHVVPRSYIVDGQGGIKDPLNMLGVRLESEVCIITSSRTSTENLLRCVSRAGYTVDNVMLKTLCSAQAAVSEEERELGSIVIDLGGGTTDVLVLAEGSPLCAVSVPVGGSLVTNDLSLVRGISFDTAEKVKKTSGCCWEALINEDDEVVIPGIGGNPPQVISRLEICGIIRPRIEEIFAMVRQRLPEQVKKQRLSGSVVLAGGGALMSGIAELAAKEFKTENVRIARPGNFGGPAEIYRSPEFATVTGLLLNGMNAVRSRQEGEKRPGAKRGKADPESFLRNFLQWLKEFF
;
A
#
# COMPACT_ATOMS: atom_id res chain seq x y z
N MET A 1 -5.23 17.61 12.10
CA MET A 1 -4.88 18.98 11.66
C MET A 1 -3.53 19.43 12.19
N LYS A 2 -3.31 19.48 13.52
CA LYS A 2 -2.03 19.91 14.10
C LYS A 2 -0.84 19.13 13.55
N SER A 3 -0.88 17.80 13.53
CA SER A 3 0.18 16.93 12.99
C SER A 3 0.48 17.18 11.51
N ILE A 4 -0.55 17.46 10.69
CA ILE A 4 -0.38 17.78 9.27
C ILE A 4 0.40 19.10 9.14
N LYS A 5 -0.01 20.13 9.86
CA LYS A 5 0.68 21.42 9.88
C LYS A 5 2.14 21.28 10.29
N THR A 6 2.39 20.66 11.44
CA THR A 6 3.76 20.46 11.94
C THR A 6 4.64 19.71 10.95
N ALA A 7 4.11 18.67 10.28
CA ALA A 7 4.87 17.90 9.30
C ALA A 7 5.20 18.74 8.04
N ILE A 8 4.24 19.52 7.53
CA ILE A 8 4.46 20.35 6.34
C ILE A 8 5.36 21.54 6.68
N GLU A 9 5.14 22.23 7.77
CA GLU A 9 6.01 23.33 8.24
C GLU A 9 7.47 22.88 8.44
N GLY A 10 7.66 21.66 8.98
CA GLY A 10 8.99 21.04 9.05
C GLY A 10 9.62 20.78 7.69
N ALA A 11 8.83 20.26 6.73
CA ALA A 11 9.29 20.03 5.37
C ALA A 11 9.62 21.34 4.63
N GLU A 12 8.80 22.39 4.78
CA GLU A 12 9.03 23.72 4.23
C GLU A 12 10.34 24.34 4.75
N MET A 13 10.56 24.23 6.07
CA MET A 13 11.78 24.70 6.71
C MET A 13 13.03 24.02 6.14
N MET A 14 12.96 22.70 5.93
CA MET A 14 14.08 21.93 5.39
C MET A 14 14.30 22.20 3.89
N ALA A 15 13.23 22.38 3.13
CA ALA A 15 13.30 22.58 1.67
C ALA A 15 13.50 24.04 1.26
N GLY A 16 13.27 25.01 2.16
CA GLY A 16 13.30 26.43 1.84
C GLY A 16 12.21 26.85 0.82
N ARG A 17 11.10 26.10 0.74
CA ARG A 17 10.01 26.31 -0.22
C ARG A 17 8.66 26.20 0.44
N GLU A 18 7.73 27.05 0.04
CA GLU A 18 6.32 26.99 0.47
C GLU A 18 5.60 25.80 -0.21
N VAL A 19 4.86 25.02 0.57
CA VAL A 19 4.03 23.92 0.11
C VAL A 19 2.57 24.36 0.08
N ARG A 20 1.89 24.19 -1.05
CA ARG A 20 0.47 24.54 -1.24
C ARG A 20 -0.44 23.34 -1.40
N SER A 21 0.12 22.25 -1.92
CA SER A 21 -0.62 21.01 -2.16
C SER A 21 0.19 19.78 -1.78
N CYS A 22 -0.49 18.67 -1.57
CA CYS A 22 0.13 17.40 -1.23
C CYS A 22 -0.60 16.22 -1.90
N ILE A 23 0.12 15.11 -2.02
CA ILE A 23 -0.45 13.80 -2.30
C ILE A 23 -0.61 13.08 -0.96
N THR A 24 -1.72 12.40 -0.74
CA THR A 24 -1.98 11.67 0.50
C THR A 24 -2.29 10.20 0.23
N ALA A 25 -2.06 9.36 1.22
CA ALA A 25 -2.42 7.95 1.18
C ALA A 25 -3.54 7.63 2.17
N VAL A 26 -4.39 6.69 1.77
CA VAL A 26 -5.41 6.08 2.64
C VAL A 26 -5.12 4.60 2.81
N GLY A 27 -5.45 4.07 3.98
CA GLY A 27 -5.34 2.66 4.35
C GLY A 27 -6.31 2.36 5.48
N GLY A 28 -6.23 1.16 6.04
CA GLY A 28 -7.03 0.77 7.18
C GLY A 28 -8.28 -0.04 6.82
N SER A 29 -9.03 -0.46 7.83
CA SER A 29 -10.14 -1.43 7.73
C SER A 29 -11.28 -1.06 6.78
N GLN A 30 -11.30 0.19 6.34
CA GLN A 30 -12.25 0.70 5.35
C GLN A 30 -11.88 0.39 3.89
N ILE A 31 -10.72 -0.20 3.64
CA ILE A 31 -10.29 -0.60 2.29
C ILE A 31 -10.85 -1.98 1.97
N GLU A 32 -11.44 -2.09 0.80
CA GLU A 32 -11.88 -3.35 0.21
C GLU A 32 -11.50 -3.39 -1.26
N SER A 33 -11.37 -4.58 -1.79
CA SER A 33 -11.09 -4.80 -3.20
C SER A 33 -11.99 -5.88 -3.78
N LEU A 34 -12.30 -5.77 -5.05
CA LEU A 34 -13.04 -6.77 -5.81
C LEU A 34 -12.48 -6.87 -7.23
N ILE A 35 -12.60 -8.05 -7.82
CA ILE A 35 -12.27 -8.28 -9.23
C ILE A 35 -13.55 -8.09 -10.05
N SER A 36 -13.43 -7.34 -11.12
CA SER A 36 -14.52 -7.09 -12.06
C SER A 36 -14.07 -7.34 -13.50
N LYS A 37 -15.03 -7.66 -14.36
CA LYS A 37 -14.80 -7.87 -15.78
C LYS A 37 -15.68 -6.93 -16.59
N GLY A 38 -15.10 -6.36 -17.63
CA GLY A 38 -15.82 -5.56 -18.62
C GLY A 38 -15.66 -6.18 -20.01
N LEU A 39 -16.59 -5.86 -20.89
CA LEU A 39 -16.59 -6.34 -22.26
C LEU A 39 -17.10 -5.23 -23.19
N VAL A 40 -16.41 -5.04 -24.31
CA VAL A 40 -16.83 -4.13 -25.37
C VAL A 40 -16.61 -4.77 -26.75
N ALA A 41 -17.46 -4.41 -27.68
CA ALA A 41 -17.26 -4.74 -29.09
C ALA A 41 -16.24 -3.80 -29.73
N VAL A 42 -15.32 -4.38 -30.50
CA VAL A 42 -14.29 -3.70 -31.31
C VAL A 42 -14.59 -3.97 -32.75
N THR A 43 -15.60 -3.33 -33.31
CA THR A 43 -16.02 -3.60 -34.68
C THR A 43 -15.89 -2.39 -35.58
N ALA A 44 -15.46 -2.58 -36.82
CA ALA A 44 -15.61 -1.61 -37.89
C ALA A 44 -17.10 -1.54 -38.34
N LYS A 45 -17.44 -0.53 -39.18
CA LYS A 45 -18.81 -0.32 -39.69
C LYS A 45 -19.43 -1.58 -40.33
N ASN A 46 -18.59 -2.53 -40.85
CA ASN A 46 -19.04 -3.76 -41.51
C ASN A 46 -18.96 -5.00 -40.60
N ARG A 47 -18.90 -4.86 -39.29
CA ARG A 47 -18.70 -5.96 -38.30
C ARG A 47 -17.40 -6.76 -38.51
N SER A 48 -16.44 -6.24 -39.26
CA SER A 48 -15.11 -6.85 -39.41
C SER A 48 -14.21 -6.49 -38.21
N SER A 49 -13.17 -7.30 -38.01
CA SER A 49 -12.11 -7.01 -37.06
C SER A 49 -11.39 -5.68 -37.44
N ARG A 50 -10.96 -4.96 -36.46
CA ARG A 50 -10.09 -3.80 -36.62
C ARG A 50 -9.05 -3.77 -35.49
N GLU A 51 -8.06 -2.93 -35.62
CA GLU A 51 -7.09 -2.69 -34.55
C GLU A 51 -7.77 -2.05 -33.34
N ILE A 52 -7.41 -2.57 -32.17
CA ILE A 52 -7.80 -2.02 -30.86
C ILE A 52 -7.03 -0.73 -30.64
N ASN A 53 -7.73 0.33 -30.29
CA ASN A 53 -7.16 1.64 -30.01
C ASN A 53 -7.32 2.01 -28.53
N GLU A 54 -6.72 3.13 -28.11
CA GLU A 54 -6.79 3.63 -26.72
C GLU A 54 -8.24 3.88 -26.26
N GLU A 55 -9.14 4.27 -27.17
CA GLU A 55 -10.57 4.49 -26.86
C GLU A 55 -11.27 3.18 -26.50
N ASP A 56 -10.96 2.07 -27.17
CA ASP A 56 -11.52 0.75 -26.84
C ASP A 56 -11.04 0.27 -25.49
N ILE A 57 -9.75 0.48 -25.18
CA ILE A 57 -9.18 0.16 -23.85
C ILE A 57 -9.89 1.00 -22.78
N ARG A 58 -10.10 2.28 -23.00
CA ARG A 58 -10.83 3.14 -22.08
C ARG A 58 -12.27 2.66 -21.88
N ARG A 59 -12.97 2.34 -22.96
CA ARG A 59 -14.34 1.82 -22.92
C ARG A 59 -14.47 0.52 -22.14
N VAL A 60 -13.55 -0.43 -22.34
CA VAL A 60 -13.60 -1.71 -21.63
C VAL A 60 -13.31 -1.54 -20.13
N ILE A 61 -12.40 -0.64 -19.76
CA ILE A 61 -12.15 -0.29 -18.34
C ILE A 61 -13.39 0.37 -17.74
N GLU A 62 -14.04 1.32 -18.43
CA GLU A 62 -15.29 1.93 -17.96
C GLU A 62 -16.41 0.90 -17.83
N ALA A 63 -16.52 -0.05 -18.77
CA ALA A 63 -17.48 -1.16 -18.64
C ALA A 63 -17.17 -2.03 -17.40
N SER A 64 -15.91 -2.25 -17.08
CA SER A 64 -15.49 -2.98 -15.86
C SER A 64 -15.84 -2.24 -14.57
N ARG A 65 -15.97 -0.91 -14.60
CA ARG A 65 -16.35 -0.08 -13.44
C ARG A 65 -17.85 -0.13 -13.13
N ALA A 66 -18.67 -0.60 -14.08
CA ALA A 66 -20.13 -0.67 -13.93
C ALA A 66 -20.57 -1.79 -12.99
N VAL A 67 -20.02 -1.81 -11.77
CA VAL A 67 -20.35 -2.75 -10.69
C VAL A 67 -21.16 -2.05 -9.61
N ASN A 68 -22.00 -2.82 -8.92
CA ASN A 68 -22.76 -2.29 -7.80
C ASN A 68 -21.84 -2.09 -6.59
N ILE A 69 -21.51 -0.83 -6.31
CA ILE A 69 -20.72 -0.43 -5.14
C ILE A 69 -21.65 0.21 -4.12
N PRO A 70 -21.57 -0.16 -2.84
CA PRO A 70 -22.33 0.47 -1.78
C PRO A 70 -22.21 1.99 -1.78
N LEU A 71 -23.28 2.71 -1.47
CA LEU A 71 -23.34 4.19 -1.54
C LEU A 71 -22.39 4.89 -0.56
N ASP A 72 -21.98 4.21 0.49
CA ASP A 72 -21.03 4.68 1.51
C ASP A 72 -19.57 4.49 1.09
N ARG A 73 -19.32 3.98 -0.11
CA ARG A 73 -17.97 3.70 -0.65
C ARG A 73 -17.69 4.51 -1.92
N ASN A 74 -16.43 4.83 -2.11
CA ASN A 74 -15.91 5.43 -3.34
C ASN A 74 -14.87 4.51 -3.97
N ILE A 75 -14.82 4.47 -5.31
CA ILE A 75 -13.71 3.85 -6.03
C ILE A 75 -12.48 4.72 -5.81
N LEU A 76 -11.42 4.12 -5.28
CA LEU A 76 -10.11 4.73 -5.09
C LEU A 76 -9.21 4.45 -6.29
N HIS A 77 -9.14 3.18 -6.71
CA HIS A 77 -8.36 2.73 -7.87
C HIS A 77 -9.13 1.70 -8.70
N VAL A 78 -8.86 1.70 -10.00
CA VAL A 78 -9.28 0.64 -10.93
C VAL A 78 -8.04 0.20 -11.67
N VAL A 79 -7.50 -0.95 -11.32
CA VAL A 79 -6.22 -1.43 -11.86
C VAL A 79 -6.46 -2.60 -12.80
N PRO A 80 -6.21 -2.45 -14.12
CA PRO A 80 -6.27 -3.56 -15.06
C PRO A 80 -5.29 -4.66 -14.66
N ARG A 81 -5.73 -5.91 -14.81
CA ARG A 81 -4.91 -7.11 -14.55
C ARG A 81 -4.52 -7.82 -15.83
N SER A 82 -5.48 -8.01 -16.69
CA SER A 82 -5.28 -8.64 -17.97
C SER A 82 -6.41 -8.27 -18.94
N TYR A 83 -6.13 -8.46 -20.22
CA TYR A 83 -7.10 -8.32 -21.28
C TYR A 83 -7.31 -9.66 -21.99
N ILE A 84 -8.49 -9.79 -22.62
CA ILE A 84 -8.87 -10.93 -23.43
C ILE A 84 -9.35 -10.41 -24.78
N VAL A 85 -8.71 -10.82 -25.85
CA VAL A 85 -9.08 -10.44 -27.24
C VAL A 85 -9.61 -11.68 -27.95
N ASP A 86 -10.86 -11.64 -28.38
CA ASP A 86 -11.55 -12.75 -29.08
C ASP A 86 -11.44 -14.10 -28.37
N GLY A 87 -11.39 -14.10 -27.02
CA GLY A 87 -11.26 -15.30 -26.19
C GLY A 87 -9.80 -15.68 -25.86
N GLN A 88 -8.80 -15.03 -26.43
CA GLN A 88 -7.40 -15.21 -26.04
C GLN A 88 -7.09 -14.34 -24.82
N GLY A 89 -6.84 -14.97 -23.69
CA GLY A 89 -6.52 -14.32 -22.42
C GLY A 89 -5.02 -14.10 -22.20
N GLY A 90 -4.68 -13.49 -21.03
CA GLY A 90 -3.29 -13.27 -20.62
C GLY A 90 -2.59 -12.12 -21.34
N ILE A 91 -3.34 -11.26 -22.03
CA ILE A 91 -2.81 -10.11 -22.77
C ILE A 91 -2.63 -8.96 -21.78
N LYS A 92 -1.42 -8.40 -21.70
CA LYS A 92 -1.11 -7.22 -20.85
C LYS A 92 -1.39 -5.91 -21.57
N ASP A 93 -1.02 -5.79 -22.84
CA ASP A 93 -1.32 -4.62 -23.68
C ASP A 93 -2.02 -5.05 -24.98
N PRO A 94 -3.32 -4.79 -25.13
CA PRO A 94 -4.08 -5.14 -26.32
C PRO A 94 -3.97 -4.08 -27.44
N LEU A 95 -3.23 -2.98 -27.24
CA LEU A 95 -3.12 -1.89 -28.22
C LEU A 95 -2.57 -2.40 -29.55
N ASN A 96 -3.20 -1.97 -30.67
CA ASN A 96 -2.87 -2.36 -32.04
C ASN A 96 -3.08 -3.85 -32.38
N MET A 97 -3.64 -4.65 -31.47
CA MET A 97 -4.07 -6.02 -31.80
C MET A 97 -5.35 -5.98 -32.64
N LEU A 98 -5.48 -6.88 -33.60
CA LEU A 98 -6.73 -7.10 -34.35
C LEU A 98 -7.71 -7.87 -33.47
N GLY A 99 -8.96 -7.40 -33.42
CA GLY A 99 -10.02 -8.08 -32.67
C GLY A 99 -11.41 -7.56 -32.99
N VAL A 100 -12.41 -8.34 -32.58
CA VAL A 100 -13.84 -8.02 -32.65
C VAL A 100 -14.40 -7.77 -31.26
N ARG A 101 -13.81 -8.41 -30.24
CA ARG A 101 -14.25 -8.37 -28.85
C ARG A 101 -13.06 -8.16 -27.93
N LEU A 102 -13.15 -7.13 -27.08
CA LEU A 102 -12.17 -6.84 -26.03
C LEU A 102 -12.83 -7.01 -24.68
N GLU A 103 -12.22 -7.80 -23.79
CA GLU A 103 -12.58 -7.90 -22.39
C GLU A 103 -11.42 -7.42 -21.52
N SER A 104 -11.70 -6.92 -20.35
CA SER A 104 -10.70 -6.63 -19.32
C SER A 104 -11.11 -7.22 -17.99
N GLU A 105 -10.12 -7.72 -17.25
CA GLU A 105 -10.24 -8.04 -15.84
C GLU A 105 -9.52 -6.96 -15.03
N VAL A 106 -10.22 -6.34 -14.09
CA VAL A 106 -9.68 -5.25 -13.28
C VAL A 106 -9.82 -5.53 -11.79
N CYS A 107 -8.85 -5.07 -11.00
CA CYS A 107 -8.98 -4.97 -9.55
C CYS A 107 -9.52 -3.59 -9.20
N ILE A 108 -10.73 -3.52 -8.65
CA ILE A 108 -11.34 -2.29 -8.16
C ILE A 108 -11.07 -2.21 -6.66
N ILE A 109 -10.41 -1.13 -6.25
CA ILE A 109 -10.12 -0.85 -4.84
C ILE A 109 -11.03 0.29 -4.40
N THR A 110 -11.78 0.05 -3.32
CA THR A 110 -12.73 1.02 -2.76
C THR A 110 -12.34 1.43 -1.35
N SER A 111 -12.75 2.62 -0.96
CA SER A 111 -12.58 3.14 0.39
C SER A 111 -13.90 3.68 0.93
N SER A 112 -14.03 3.77 2.25
CA SER A 112 -15.16 4.46 2.87
C SER A 112 -15.16 5.94 2.45
N ARG A 113 -16.31 6.39 1.95
CA ARG A 113 -16.53 7.79 1.56
C ARG A 113 -16.27 8.74 2.72
N THR A 114 -16.88 8.47 3.88
CA THR A 114 -16.78 9.30 5.08
C THR A 114 -15.33 9.43 5.56
N SER A 115 -14.58 8.32 5.59
CA SER A 115 -13.19 8.33 6.03
C SER A 115 -12.29 9.13 5.08
N THR A 116 -12.47 8.96 3.77
CA THR A 116 -11.72 9.72 2.76
C THR A 116 -12.06 11.20 2.83
N GLU A 117 -13.35 11.56 2.91
CA GLU A 117 -13.78 12.96 3.05
C GLU A 117 -13.24 13.61 4.33
N ASN A 118 -13.22 12.88 5.46
CA ASN A 118 -12.65 13.38 6.71
C ASN A 118 -11.16 13.67 6.58
N LEU A 119 -10.40 12.80 5.90
CA LEU A 119 -9.00 13.06 5.61
C LEU A 119 -8.81 14.32 4.77
N LEU A 120 -9.56 14.46 3.66
CA LEU A 120 -9.51 15.63 2.78
C LEU A 120 -9.85 16.91 3.53
N ARG A 121 -10.89 16.89 4.38
CA ARG A 121 -11.26 18.02 5.24
C ARG A 121 -10.16 18.37 6.25
N CYS A 122 -9.46 17.37 6.82
CA CYS A 122 -8.35 17.64 7.73
C CYS A 122 -7.19 18.35 7.03
N VAL A 123 -6.86 17.96 5.82
CA VAL A 123 -5.80 18.61 5.01
C VAL A 123 -6.23 20.02 4.61
N SER A 124 -7.46 20.18 4.10
CA SER A 124 -8.00 21.50 3.72
C SER A 124 -8.06 22.47 4.91
N ARG A 125 -8.51 22.02 6.09
CA ARG A 125 -8.52 22.84 7.31
C ARG A 125 -7.12 23.15 7.85
N ALA A 126 -6.11 22.38 7.45
CA ALA A 126 -4.71 22.72 7.74
C ALA A 126 -4.15 23.78 6.79
N GLY A 127 -4.90 24.17 5.73
CA GLY A 127 -4.51 25.21 4.77
C GLY A 127 -3.95 24.70 3.46
N TYR A 128 -4.01 23.37 3.22
CA TYR A 128 -3.42 22.74 2.02
C TYR A 128 -4.48 22.10 1.12
N THR A 129 -4.16 21.92 -0.16
CA THR A 129 -4.99 21.17 -1.10
C THR A 129 -4.44 19.75 -1.29
N VAL A 130 -5.32 18.79 -1.60
CA VAL A 130 -4.93 17.43 -1.95
C VAL A 130 -5.00 17.26 -3.45
N ASP A 131 -3.86 16.98 -4.08
CA ASP A 131 -3.77 16.75 -5.53
C ASP A 131 -4.22 15.33 -5.90
N ASN A 132 -3.92 14.35 -5.06
CA ASN A 132 -4.29 12.96 -5.29
C ASN A 132 -4.39 12.17 -3.97
N VAL A 133 -5.24 11.13 -3.98
CA VAL A 133 -5.39 10.18 -2.89
C VAL A 133 -5.03 8.80 -3.39
N MET A 134 -4.05 8.15 -2.77
CA MET A 134 -3.53 6.86 -3.17
C MET A 134 -3.81 5.79 -2.11
N LEU A 135 -3.85 4.52 -2.51
CA LEU A 135 -3.84 3.43 -1.54
C LEU A 135 -2.44 3.28 -0.93
N LYS A 136 -2.35 3.25 0.40
CA LYS A 136 -1.12 3.12 1.16
C LYS A 136 -0.25 1.94 0.69
N THR A 137 -0.84 0.74 0.61
CA THR A 137 -0.12 -0.48 0.23
C THR A 137 0.31 -0.54 -1.24
N LEU A 138 -0.42 0.13 -2.15
CA LEU A 138 0.07 0.30 -3.53
C LEU A 138 1.34 1.14 -3.57
N CYS A 139 1.37 2.23 -2.80
CA CYS A 139 2.58 3.06 -2.69
C CYS A 139 3.74 2.27 -2.08
N SER A 140 3.50 1.53 -0.98
CA SER A 140 4.52 0.69 -0.37
C SER A 140 5.06 -0.37 -1.34
N ALA A 141 4.18 -1.01 -2.12
CA ALA A 141 4.57 -1.99 -3.12
C ALA A 141 5.40 -1.37 -4.25
N GLN A 142 5.01 -0.19 -4.73
CA GLN A 142 5.75 0.51 -5.77
C GLN A 142 7.19 0.85 -5.35
N ALA A 143 7.37 1.22 -4.08
CA ALA A 143 8.68 1.60 -3.55
C ALA A 143 9.58 0.40 -3.18
N ALA A 144 9.00 -0.77 -2.88
CA ALA A 144 9.71 -1.84 -2.20
C ALA A 144 9.66 -3.22 -2.89
N VAL A 145 8.83 -3.40 -3.93
CA VAL A 145 8.67 -4.68 -4.64
C VAL A 145 9.24 -4.55 -6.05
N SER A 146 10.12 -5.48 -6.43
CA SER A 146 10.68 -5.50 -7.78
C SER A 146 9.65 -5.97 -8.81
N GLU A 147 9.94 -5.77 -10.09
CA GLU A 147 9.07 -6.22 -11.18
C GLU A 147 8.96 -7.74 -11.21
N GLU A 148 10.07 -8.44 -11.01
CA GLU A 148 10.10 -9.91 -10.95
C GLU A 148 9.25 -10.44 -9.77
N GLU A 149 9.33 -9.81 -8.60
CA GLU A 149 8.52 -10.19 -7.45
C GLU A 149 7.02 -9.96 -7.69
N ARG A 150 6.66 -8.90 -8.44
CA ARG A 150 5.25 -8.64 -8.82
C ARG A 150 4.73 -9.71 -9.78
N GLU A 151 5.54 -10.10 -10.77
CA GLU A 151 5.19 -11.14 -11.73
C GLU A 151 5.05 -12.52 -11.06
N LEU A 152 5.99 -12.89 -10.21
CA LEU A 152 5.96 -14.15 -9.46
C LEU A 152 4.83 -14.22 -8.43
N GLY A 153 4.28 -13.07 -8.07
CA GLY A 153 3.23 -12.93 -7.07
C GLY A 153 3.77 -12.79 -5.66
N SER A 154 3.48 -11.67 -5.02
CA SER A 154 3.99 -11.29 -3.70
C SER A 154 2.89 -10.80 -2.78
N ILE A 155 3.15 -10.89 -1.47
CA ILE A 155 2.29 -10.33 -0.43
C ILE A 155 3.05 -9.18 0.25
N VAL A 156 2.53 -7.98 0.15
CA VAL A 156 3.05 -6.81 0.87
C VAL A 156 2.21 -6.61 2.12
N ILE A 157 2.84 -6.64 3.29
CA ILE A 157 2.19 -6.45 4.59
C ILE A 157 2.77 -5.19 5.23
N ASP A 158 1.96 -4.15 5.34
CA ASP A 158 2.33 -2.89 5.97
C ASP A 158 1.85 -2.89 7.42
N LEU A 159 2.76 -3.20 8.34
CA LEU A 159 2.55 -3.28 9.78
C LEU A 159 2.58 -1.87 10.39
N GLY A 160 1.42 -1.22 10.42
CA GLY A 160 1.26 0.11 11.02
C GLY A 160 1.04 0.10 12.53
N GLY A 161 0.82 1.27 13.10
CA GLY A 161 0.50 1.41 14.54
C GLY A 161 -0.90 0.92 14.87
N GLY A 162 -1.93 1.36 14.13
CA GLY A 162 -3.33 1.02 14.39
C GLY A 162 -3.91 -0.04 13.47
N THR A 163 -3.33 -0.24 12.29
CA THR A 163 -3.81 -1.19 11.28
C THR A 163 -2.66 -1.95 10.66
N THR A 164 -2.96 -3.14 10.15
CA THR A 164 -2.08 -3.90 9.27
C THR A 164 -2.75 -4.01 7.91
N ASP A 165 -2.15 -3.39 6.91
CA ASP A 165 -2.69 -3.29 5.56
C ASP A 165 -1.93 -4.26 4.63
N VAL A 166 -2.67 -4.97 3.79
CA VAL A 166 -2.10 -6.03 2.93
C VAL A 166 -2.49 -5.79 1.48
N LEU A 167 -1.52 -5.94 0.60
CA LEU A 167 -1.70 -5.99 -0.84
C LEU A 167 -1.13 -7.30 -1.36
N VAL A 168 -1.92 -8.03 -2.12
CA VAL A 168 -1.46 -9.20 -2.85
C VAL A 168 -1.30 -8.84 -4.30
N LEU A 169 -0.13 -9.11 -4.83
CA LEU A 169 0.23 -8.96 -6.24
C LEU A 169 0.30 -10.34 -6.89
N ALA A 170 -0.12 -10.44 -8.12
CA ALA A 170 0.02 -11.63 -8.95
C ALA A 170 0.02 -11.23 -10.43
N GLU A 171 0.90 -11.84 -11.21
CA GLU A 171 1.01 -11.56 -12.66
C GLU A 171 1.24 -10.07 -12.95
N GLY A 172 2.08 -9.42 -12.13
CA GLY A 172 2.42 -8.01 -12.22
C GLY A 172 1.39 -7.05 -11.62
N SER A 173 0.17 -7.48 -11.26
CA SER A 173 -0.92 -6.58 -10.88
C SER A 173 -1.56 -6.91 -9.52
N PRO A 174 -2.28 -5.96 -8.88
CA PRO A 174 -3.02 -6.21 -7.67
C PRO A 174 -4.10 -7.28 -7.86
N LEU A 175 -4.07 -8.31 -7.00
CA LEU A 175 -5.10 -9.33 -6.92
C LEU A 175 -6.14 -8.97 -5.86
N CYS A 176 -5.68 -8.53 -4.69
CA CYS A 176 -6.57 -8.01 -3.65
C CYS A 176 -5.84 -7.05 -2.71
N ALA A 177 -6.60 -6.15 -2.11
CA ALA A 177 -6.18 -5.30 -1.00
C ALA A 177 -7.13 -5.54 0.18
N VAL A 178 -6.56 -5.85 1.34
CA VAL A 178 -7.32 -6.09 2.58
C VAL A 178 -6.62 -5.39 3.74
N SER A 179 -7.36 -5.17 4.82
CA SER A 179 -6.80 -4.58 6.04
C SER A 179 -7.41 -5.21 7.28
N VAL A 180 -6.64 -5.27 8.35
CA VAL A 180 -7.10 -5.67 9.68
C VAL A 180 -6.92 -4.50 10.65
N PRO A 181 -7.91 -4.23 11.55
CA PRO A 181 -7.90 -3.08 12.45
C PRO A 181 -7.03 -3.33 13.69
N VAL A 182 -5.87 -3.93 13.49
CA VAL A 182 -4.89 -4.25 14.53
C VAL A 182 -3.49 -3.91 14.04
N GLY A 183 -2.62 -3.46 14.93
CA GLY A 183 -1.25 -3.08 14.62
C GLY A 183 -0.39 -2.94 15.88
N GLY A 184 0.76 -2.31 15.74
CA GLY A 184 1.77 -2.19 16.78
C GLY A 184 1.33 -1.52 18.08
N SER A 185 0.26 -0.73 18.07
CA SER A 185 -0.28 -0.11 19.30
C SER A 185 -0.91 -1.13 20.25
N LEU A 186 -1.46 -2.26 19.73
CA LEU A 186 -1.95 -3.33 20.60
C LEU A 186 -0.80 -4.06 21.29
N VAL A 187 0.32 -4.28 20.59
CA VAL A 187 1.54 -4.80 21.23
C VAL A 187 2.00 -3.92 22.37
N THR A 188 1.98 -2.59 22.16
CA THR A 188 2.33 -1.61 23.20
C THR A 188 1.36 -1.69 24.37
N ASN A 189 0.06 -1.80 24.09
CA ASN A 189 -0.97 -1.93 25.11
C ASN A 189 -0.82 -3.22 25.93
N ASP A 190 -0.51 -4.33 25.31
CA ASP A 190 -0.26 -5.60 25.99
C ASP A 190 0.94 -5.48 26.94
N LEU A 191 2.05 -4.91 26.49
CA LEU A 191 3.21 -4.62 27.34
C LEU A 191 2.84 -3.69 28.51
N SER A 192 2.07 -2.63 28.24
CA SER A 192 1.61 -1.69 29.26
C SER A 192 0.77 -2.39 30.34
N LEU A 193 -0.20 -3.20 29.93
CA LEU A 193 -1.12 -3.90 30.84
C LEU A 193 -0.42 -5.00 31.66
N VAL A 194 0.37 -5.84 31.00
CA VAL A 194 1.03 -7.00 31.65
C VAL A 194 2.07 -6.52 32.64
N ARG A 195 2.77 -5.42 32.35
CA ARG A 195 3.85 -4.89 33.20
C ARG A 195 3.42 -3.73 34.11
N GLY A 196 2.18 -3.23 33.99
CA GLY A 196 1.69 -2.12 34.80
C GLY A 196 2.50 -0.84 34.56
N ILE A 197 2.95 -0.59 33.32
CA ILE A 197 3.75 0.59 32.92
C ILE A 197 2.94 1.52 32.01
N SER A 198 3.37 2.79 31.92
CA SER A 198 2.70 3.73 31.02
C SER A 198 2.83 3.30 29.56
N PHE A 199 1.85 3.67 28.74
CA PHE A 199 1.88 3.38 27.29
C PHE A 199 3.16 3.91 26.62
N ASP A 200 3.61 5.10 26.99
CA ASP A 200 4.83 5.70 26.45
C ASP A 200 6.09 4.91 26.83
N THR A 201 6.14 4.39 28.06
CA THR A 201 7.24 3.51 28.51
C THR A 201 7.19 2.18 27.76
N ALA A 202 6.01 1.57 27.64
CA ALA A 202 5.82 0.34 26.88
C ALA A 202 6.22 0.50 25.40
N GLU A 203 5.89 1.63 24.78
CA GLU A 203 6.27 1.95 23.41
C GLU A 203 7.79 2.08 23.25
N LYS A 204 8.45 2.72 24.21
CA LYS A 204 9.93 2.77 24.22
C LYS A 204 10.53 1.39 24.34
N VAL A 205 10.09 0.58 25.34
CA VAL A 205 10.56 -0.81 25.53
C VAL A 205 10.36 -1.64 24.28
N LYS A 206 9.18 -1.57 23.66
CA LYS A 206 8.89 -2.26 22.40
C LYS A 206 9.88 -1.88 21.29
N LYS A 207 10.18 -0.59 21.12
CA LYS A 207 11.08 -0.10 20.06
C LYS A 207 12.55 -0.41 20.31
N THR A 208 13.00 -0.38 21.56
CA THR A 208 14.42 -0.55 21.89
C THR A 208 14.81 -1.99 22.13
N SER A 209 13.92 -2.77 22.74
CA SER A 209 14.23 -4.10 23.28
C SER A 209 13.27 -5.19 22.81
N GLY A 210 12.21 -4.82 22.06
CA GLY A 210 11.19 -5.73 21.58
C GLY A 210 11.78 -6.77 20.63
N CYS A 211 11.33 -8.01 20.82
CA CYS A 211 11.64 -9.14 19.96
C CYS A 211 10.41 -10.06 19.91
N CYS A 212 10.16 -10.70 18.78
CA CYS A 212 9.09 -11.69 18.64
C CYS A 212 9.59 -13.10 18.26
N TRP A 213 10.91 -13.35 18.38
CA TRP A 213 11.54 -14.63 18.05
C TRP A 213 12.58 -14.98 19.10
N GLU A 214 12.27 -15.98 19.93
CA GLU A 214 13.07 -16.34 21.11
C GLU A 214 14.52 -16.68 20.80
N ALA A 215 14.78 -17.37 19.67
CA ALA A 215 16.13 -17.78 19.26
C ALA A 215 17.10 -16.61 18.97
N LEU A 216 16.61 -15.38 18.90
CA LEU A 216 17.42 -14.16 18.74
C LEU A 216 17.75 -13.47 20.08
N ILE A 217 17.39 -14.08 21.21
CA ILE A 217 17.54 -13.51 22.54
C ILE A 217 18.54 -14.38 23.33
N ASN A 218 19.52 -13.76 23.98
CA ASN A 218 20.36 -14.44 24.92
C ASN A 218 19.66 -14.55 26.29
N GLU A 219 19.93 -15.61 27.04
CA GLU A 219 19.32 -15.86 28.35
C GLU A 219 19.58 -14.71 29.36
N ASP A 220 20.72 -14.05 29.23
CA ASP A 220 21.16 -12.97 30.11
C ASP A 220 20.72 -11.57 29.63
N ASP A 221 19.96 -11.49 28.54
CA ASP A 221 19.47 -10.19 28.02
C ASP A 221 18.41 -9.60 28.97
N GLU A 222 18.77 -8.54 29.69
CA GLU A 222 17.90 -7.83 30.62
C GLU A 222 17.53 -6.42 30.14
N VAL A 223 16.34 -5.99 30.49
CA VAL A 223 15.80 -4.66 30.17
C VAL A 223 15.38 -3.96 31.45
N VAL A 224 15.91 -2.77 31.65
CA VAL A 224 15.57 -1.92 32.81
C VAL A 224 14.36 -1.05 32.44
N ILE A 225 13.25 -1.24 33.15
CA ILE A 225 12.05 -0.45 33.01
C ILE A 225 12.01 0.60 34.13
N PRO A 226 11.85 1.89 33.81
CA PRO A 226 11.71 2.94 34.81
C PRO A 226 10.51 2.69 35.73
N GLY A 227 10.70 2.85 37.03
CA GLY A 227 9.61 2.75 38.00
C GLY A 227 8.62 3.93 37.86
N ILE A 228 7.38 3.71 38.27
CA ILE A 228 6.29 4.73 38.27
C ILE A 228 6.01 5.16 39.71
N GLY A 229 5.75 6.44 39.90
CA GLY A 229 5.29 6.96 41.20
C GLY A 229 6.31 6.86 42.33
N GLY A 230 7.61 6.90 42.01
CA GLY A 230 8.69 6.77 43.01
C GLY A 230 9.10 5.32 43.29
N ASN A 231 8.53 4.35 42.63
CA ASN A 231 8.98 2.97 42.72
C ASN A 231 10.36 2.79 42.04
N PRO A 232 11.20 1.85 42.54
CA PRO A 232 12.48 1.56 41.90
C PRO A 232 12.31 1.01 40.48
N PRO A 233 13.31 1.18 39.61
CA PRO A 233 13.33 0.52 38.32
C PRO A 233 13.17 -1.00 38.43
N GLN A 234 12.47 -1.60 37.50
CA GLN A 234 12.32 -3.06 37.39
C GLN A 234 13.25 -3.60 36.33
N VAL A 235 13.94 -4.70 36.63
CA VAL A 235 14.73 -5.45 35.67
C VAL A 235 13.89 -6.64 35.22
N ILE A 236 13.73 -6.80 33.91
CA ILE A 236 12.99 -7.92 33.32
C ILE A 236 13.80 -8.57 32.23
N SER A 237 13.64 -9.88 32.06
CA SER A 237 14.26 -10.61 30.96
C SER A 237 13.66 -10.19 29.61
N ARG A 238 14.51 -10.07 28.60
CA ARG A 238 14.05 -9.83 27.23
C ARG A 238 13.20 -11.01 26.69
N LEU A 239 13.40 -12.23 27.20
CA LEU A 239 12.53 -13.37 26.93
C LEU A 239 11.10 -13.16 27.42
N GLU A 240 10.90 -12.53 28.58
CA GLU A 240 9.56 -12.21 29.07
C GLU A 240 8.88 -11.16 28.20
N ILE A 241 9.62 -10.17 27.69
CA ILE A 241 9.12 -9.19 26.73
C ILE A 241 8.69 -9.91 25.44
N CYS A 242 9.50 -10.83 24.94
CA CYS A 242 9.18 -11.65 23.77
C CYS A 242 7.90 -12.48 24.00
N GLY A 243 7.74 -13.08 25.17
CA GLY A 243 6.55 -13.85 25.54
C GLY A 243 5.25 -13.03 25.53
N ILE A 244 5.34 -11.70 25.72
CA ILE A 244 4.19 -10.80 25.61
C ILE A 244 3.97 -10.37 24.15
N ILE A 245 5.02 -10.03 23.42
CA ILE A 245 4.95 -9.48 22.05
C ILE A 245 4.54 -10.55 21.03
N ARG A 246 5.19 -11.71 21.07
CA ARG A 246 5.03 -12.76 20.06
C ARG A 246 3.59 -13.22 19.85
N PRO A 247 2.78 -13.54 20.88
CA PRO A 247 1.40 -13.99 20.69
C PRO A 247 0.56 -12.95 19.95
N ARG A 248 0.79 -11.64 20.20
CA ARG A 248 0.09 -10.56 19.51
C ARG A 248 0.46 -10.47 18.03
N ILE A 249 1.72 -10.65 17.70
CA ILE A 249 2.15 -10.64 16.29
C ILE A 249 1.64 -11.89 15.57
N GLU A 250 1.66 -13.07 16.21
CA GLU A 250 1.05 -14.31 15.68
C GLU A 250 -0.45 -14.10 15.38
N GLU A 251 -1.18 -13.45 16.30
CA GLU A 251 -2.58 -13.11 16.10
C GLU A 251 -2.79 -12.17 14.90
N ILE A 252 -1.96 -11.12 14.77
CA ILE A 252 -2.01 -10.19 13.63
C ILE A 252 -1.85 -10.97 12.32
N PHE A 253 -0.84 -11.81 12.21
CA PHE A 253 -0.61 -12.62 11.00
C PHE A 253 -1.72 -13.63 10.75
N ALA A 254 -2.29 -14.24 11.80
CA ALA A 254 -3.45 -15.12 11.66
C ALA A 254 -4.68 -14.39 11.12
N MET A 255 -4.96 -13.18 11.64
CA MET A 255 -6.05 -12.32 11.13
C MET A 255 -5.82 -11.91 9.67
N VAL A 256 -4.59 -11.58 9.29
CA VAL A 256 -4.23 -11.31 7.89
C VAL A 256 -4.57 -12.51 7.01
N ARG A 257 -4.10 -13.72 7.37
CA ARG A 257 -4.39 -14.94 6.61
C ARG A 257 -5.89 -15.24 6.48
N GLN A 258 -6.65 -15.00 7.55
CA GLN A 258 -8.12 -15.19 7.52
C GLN A 258 -8.80 -14.23 6.55
N ARG A 259 -8.33 -12.98 6.46
CA ARG A 259 -8.88 -11.96 5.57
C ARG A 259 -8.53 -12.17 4.10
N LEU A 260 -7.47 -12.90 3.79
CA LEU A 260 -7.10 -13.19 2.41
C LEU A 260 -8.20 -14.02 1.73
N PRO A 261 -8.62 -13.66 0.50
CA PRO A 261 -9.60 -14.43 -0.27
C PRO A 261 -9.12 -15.85 -0.53
N GLU A 262 -10.06 -16.79 -0.65
CA GLU A 262 -9.74 -18.20 -0.93
C GLU A 262 -8.96 -18.40 -2.23
N GLN A 263 -9.15 -17.53 -3.22
CA GLN A 263 -8.39 -17.52 -4.46
C GLN A 263 -6.89 -17.32 -4.21
N VAL A 264 -6.54 -16.39 -3.31
CA VAL A 264 -5.16 -16.12 -2.90
C VAL A 264 -4.56 -17.31 -2.14
N LYS A 265 -5.35 -17.91 -1.23
CA LYS A 265 -4.90 -19.06 -0.43
C LYS A 265 -4.59 -20.29 -1.29
N LYS A 266 -5.30 -20.45 -2.41
CA LYS A 266 -5.11 -21.55 -3.37
C LYS A 266 -4.00 -21.29 -4.39
N GLN A 267 -3.67 -20.04 -4.62
CA GLN A 267 -2.65 -19.65 -5.58
C GLN A 267 -1.26 -19.80 -4.93
N ARG A 268 -0.37 -20.54 -5.57
CA ARG A 268 1.04 -20.57 -5.15
C ARG A 268 1.68 -19.26 -5.58
N LEU A 269 1.82 -18.34 -4.62
CA LEU A 269 2.64 -17.15 -4.81
C LEU A 269 4.09 -17.54 -4.60
N SER A 270 4.90 -17.48 -5.65
CA SER A 270 6.32 -17.88 -5.62
C SER A 270 7.24 -16.71 -5.27
N GLY A 271 6.68 -15.50 -5.21
CA GLY A 271 7.39 -14.30 -4.80
C GLY A 271 7.53 -14.18 -3.29
N SER A 272 7.85 -12.99 -2.82
CA SER A 272 8.19 -12.69 -1.44
C SER A 272 6.99 -12.26 -0.61
N VAL A 273 7.02 -12.56 0.70
CA VAL A 273 6.28 -11.80 1.71
C VAL A 273 7.15 -10.61 2.10
N VAL A 274 6.71 -9.41 1.76
CA VAL A 274 7.43 -8.15 1.98
C VAL A 274 6.80 -7.41 3.15
N LEU A 275 7.55 -7.25 4.23
CA LEU A 275 7.10 -6.56 5.45
C LEU A 275 7.50 -5.09 5.41
N ALA A 276 6.53 -4.21 5.43
CA ALA A 276 6.69 -2.76 5.45
C ALA A 276 6.07 -2.15 6.72
N GLY A 277 6.21 -0.84 6.90
CA GLY A 277 5.72 -0.12 8.07
C GLY A 277 6.65 -0.21 9.26
N GLY A 278 6.38 0.57 10.30
CA GLY A 278 7.20 0.62 11.51
C GLY A 278 7.24 -0.70 12.30
N GLY A 279 6.17 -1.51 12.20
CA GLY A 279 6.14 -2.84 12.81
C GLY A 279 7.14 -3.83 12.21
N ALA A 280 7.57 -3.62 10.97
CA ALA A 280 8.58 -4.43 10.30
C ALA A 280 9.99 -4.26 10.89
N LEU A 281 10.21 -3.27 11.73
CA LEU A 281 11.47 -3.07 12.48
C LEU A 281 11.58 -3.96 13.72
N MET A 282 10.52 -4.67 14.09
CA MET A 282 10.55 -5.59 15.23
C MET A 282 11.55 -6.72 14.99
N SER A 283 12.44 -6.96 15.96
CA SER A 283 13.40 -8.07 15.89
C SER A 283 12.66 -9.42 15.82
N GLY A 284 13.05 -10.29 14.90
CA GLY A 284 12.43 -11.60 14.72
C GLY A 284 11.12 -11.61 13.92
N ILE A 285 10.69 -10.45 13.36
CA ILE A 285 9.43 -10.36 12.63
C ILE A 285 9.45 -11.16 11.33
N ALA A 286 10.58 -11.23 10.65
CA ALA A 286 10.73 -11.97 9.39
C ALA A 286 10.67 -13.49 9.64
N GLU A 287 11.33 -13.96 10.66
CA GLU A 287 11.33 -15.37 11.10
C GLU A 287 9.91 -15.81 11.50
N LEU A 288 9.22 -14.96 12.27
CA LEU A 288 7.85 -15.24 12.68
C LEU A 288 6.90 -15.23 11.48
N ALA A 289 7.05 -14.28 10.55
CA ALA A 289 6.27 -14.25 9.33
C ALA A 289 6.55 -15.48 8.45
N ALA A 290 7.81 -15.90 8.33
CA ALA A 290 8.20 -17.11 7.59
C ALA A 290 7.47 -18.36 8.13
N LYS A 291 7.43 -18.52 9.45
CA LYS A 291 6.68 -19.57 10.13
C LYS A 291 5.18 -19.48 9.84
N GLU A 292 4.59 -18.28 9.98
CA GLU A 292 3.16 -18.07 9.88
C GLU A 292 2.64 -18.19 8.45
N PHE A 293 3.38 -17.71 7.46
CA PHE A 293 3.02 -17.81 6.03
C PHE A 293 3.57 -19.07 5.36
N LYS A 294 4.32 -19.90 6.09
CA LYS A 294 4.91 -21.16 5.61
C LYS A 294 5.76 -20.97 4.34
N THR A 295 6.59 -19.95 4.34
CA THR A 295 7.51 -19.62 3.24
C THR A 295 8.82 -19.10 3.79
N GLU A 296 9.92 -19.44 3.12
CA GLU A 296 11.25 -18.92 3.47
C GLU A 296 11.51 -17.56 2.80
N ASN A 297 10.70 -17.19 1.79
CA ASN A 297 10.83 -15.94 1.06
C ASN A 297 10.15 -14.78 1.80
N VAL A 298 10.67 -14.44 2.97
CA VAL A 298 10.23 -13.26 3.74
C VAL A 298 11.37 -12.25 3.80
N ARG A 299 11.05 -10.99 3.55
CA ARG A 299 12.01 -9.91 3.68
C ARG A 299 11.39 -8.62 4.20
N ILE A 300 12.22 -7.80 4.78
CA ILE A 300 11.87 -6.45 5.19
C ILE A 300 11.94 -5.54 3.93
N ALA A 301 10.94 -4.67 3.79
CA ALA A 301 10.90 -3.68 2.73
C ALA A 301 12.12 -2.75 2.80
N ARG A 302 12.76 -2.52 1.67
CA ARG A 302 13.83 -1.55 1.51
C ARG A 302 13.47 -0.62 0.36
N PRO A 303 12.70 0.45 0.66
CA PRO A 303 12.36 1.44 -0.36
C PRO A 303 13.64 1.98 -1.01
N GLY A 304 13.68 2.10 -2.33
CA GLY A 304 14.90 2.44 -3.02
C GLY A 304 14.72 3.25 -4.30
N ASN A 305 15.86 3.57 -4.91
CA ASN A 305 16.03 4.24 -6.21
C ASN A 305 15.87 5.77 -6.23
N PHE A 306 16.10 6.45 -5.09
CA PHE A 306 16.25 7.91 -5.06
C PHE A 306 17.70 8.32 -4.76
N GLY A 307 18.09 9.50 -5.26
CA GLY A 307 19.25 10.22 -4.73
C GLY A 307 18.92 10.84 -3.36
N GLY A 308 19.92 11.06 -2.51
CA GLY A 308 19.78 11.65 -1.19
C GLY A 308 20.22 10.73 -0.05
N PRO A 309 19.85 11.02 1.21
CA PRO A 309 20.30 10.26 2.39
C PRO A 309 19.63 8.88 2.45
N ALA A 310 20.19 7.93 1.71
CA ALA A 310 19.65 6.57 1.53
C ALA A 310 19.37 5.83 2.85
N GLU A 311 20.18 6.10 3.89
CA GLU A 311 20.04 5.48 5.21
C GLU A 311 18.68 5.78 5.87
N ILE A 312 18.11 6.96 5.60
CA ILE A 312 16.85 7.37 6.20
C ILE A 312 15.67 6.74 5.45
N TYR A 313 15.54 6.97 4.13
CA TYR A 313 14.33 6.57 3.39
C TYR A 313 14.25 5.08 3.05
N ARG A 314 15.37 4.33 3.20
CA ARG A 314 15.39 2.87 3.00
C ARG A 314 14.79 2.06 4.15
N SER A 315 14.45 2.70 5.26
CA SER A 315 13.74 2.05 6.35
C SER A 315 12.30 1.66 5.93
N PRO A 316 11.79 0.50 6.34
CA PRO A 316 10.48 0.00 5.93
C PRO A 316 9.32 0.93 6.33
N GLU A 317 9.48 1.76 7.32
CA GLU A 317 8.49 2.76 7.76
C GLU A 317 8.26 3.86 6.72
N PHE A 318 9.23 4.11 5.82
CA PHE A 318 9.12 5.11 4.76
C PHE A 318 8.62 4.53 3.43
N ALA A 319 8.26 3.24 3.35
CA ALA A 319 7.84 2.61 2.11
C ALA A 319 6.66 3.34 1.44
N THR A 320 5.63 3.70 2.23
CA THR A 320 4.46 4.44 1.72
C THR A 320 4.83 5.82 1.18
N VAL A 321 5.60 6.60 1.94
CA VAL A 321 5.94 7.98 1.53
C VAL A 321 6.87 7.99 0.33
N THR A 322 7.78 7.02 0.26
CA THR A 322 8.66 6.82 -0.90
C THR A 322 7.84 6.52 -2.16
N GLY A 323 6.84 5.65 -2.07
CA GLY A 323 5.92 5.38 -3.17
C GLY A 323 5.06 6.58 -3.57
N LEU A 324 4.62 7.39 -2.62
CA LEU A 324 3.92 8.65 -2.91
C LEU A 324 4.81 9.63 -3.69
N LEU A 325 6.09 9.73 -3.32
CA LEU A 325 7.05 10.57 -4.04
C LEU A 325 7.28 10.07 -5.47
N LEU A 326 7.44 8.76 -5.68
CA LEU A 326 7.54 8.16 -7.02
C LEU A 326 6.35 8.54 -7.89
N ASN A 327 5.13 8.37 -7.36
CA ASN A 327 3.91 8.75 -8.07
C ASN A 327 3.85 10.24 -8.39
N GLY A 328 4.23 11.10 -7.45
CA GLY A 328 4.28 12.55 -7.67
C GLY A 328 5.29 12.95 -8.76
N MET A 329 6.48 12.35 -8.76
CA MET A 329 7.52 12.60 -9.76
C MET A 329 7.07 12.17 -11.15
N ASN A 330 6.44 11.00 -11.28
CA ASN A 330 5.92 10.50 -12.55
C ASN A 330 4.81 11.41 -13.09
N ALA A 331 3.90 11.86 -12.24
CA ALA A 331 2.84 12.79 -12.63
C ALA A 331 3.41 14.15 -13.15
N VAL A 332 4.50 14.63 -12.56
CA VAL A 332 5.18 15.85 -13.04
C VAL A 332 5.86 15.62 -14.38
N ARG A 333 6.58 14.51 -14.56
CA ARG A 333 7.22 14.14 -15.83
C ARG A 333 6.20 14.05 -16.97
N SER A 334 5.09 13.34 -16.74
CA SER A 334 4.02 13.18 -17.72
C SER A 334 3.40 14.52 -18.15
N ARG A 335 3.23 15.47 -17.21
CA ARG A 335 2.75 16.83 -17.53
C ARG A 335 3.74 17.59 -18.41
N GLN A 336 5.04 17.50 -18.13
CA GLN A 336 6.08 18.17 -18.90
C GLN A 336 6.21 17.60 -20.32
N GLU A 337 6.05 16.29 -20.49
CA GLU A 337 6.06 15.63 -21.80
C GLU A 337 4.81 15.97 -22.63
N GLY A 338 3.64 16.07 -21.97
CA GLY A 338 2.39 16.53 -22.60
C GLY A 338 2.43 17.98 -23.07
N GLU A 339 3.08 18.88 -22.34
CA GLU A 339 3.26 20.27 -22.71
C GLU A 339 4.24 20.47 -23.89
N LYS A 340 5.14 19.54 -24.16
CA LYS A 340 6.06 19.59 -25.30
C LYS A 340 5.42 19.20 -26.63
N ARG A 341 4.17 18.73 -26.64
CA ARG A 341 3.43 18.45 -27.89
C ARG A 341 2.77 19.73 -28.40
N PRO A 342 3.12 20.24 -29.62
CA PRO A 342 2.53 21.45 -30.17
C PRO A 342 1.03 21.26 -30.43
N GLY A 343 0.18 21.99 -29.71
CA GLY A 343 -1.28 22.04 -29.94
C GLY A 343 -2.18 21.75 -28.76
N ALA A 344 -1.70 21.46 -27.56
CA ALA A 344 -2.52 21.23 -26.38
C ALA A 344 -3.04 22.56 -25.79
N LYS A 345 -4.33 22.84 -25.96
CA LYS A 345 -5.02 23.96 -25.30
C LYS A 345 -5.10 23.69 -23.79
N ARG A 346 -4.73 24.69 -22.98
CA ARG A 346 -4.97 24.71 -21.52
C ARG A 346 -6.48 24.61 -21.26
N GLY A 347 -6.96 23.43 -20.89
CA GLY A 347 -8.31 23.16 -20.41
C GLY A 347 -8.33 22.98 -18.88
N LYS A 348 -9.43 23.44 -18.25
CA LYS A 348 -9.74 23.21 -16.82
C LYS A 348 -9.59 21.72 -16.50
N ALA A 349 -9.32 21.40 -15.22
CA ALA A 349 -9.20 20.03 -14.72
C ALA A 349 -10.34 19.15 -15.25
N ASP A 350 -10.01 18.37 -16.28
CA ASP A 350 -10.94 17.53 -17.02
C ASP A 350 -10.87 16.10 -16.42
N PRO A 351 -12.00 15.44 -16.20
CA PRO A 351 -12.01 14.02 -15.81
C PRO A 351 -11.18 13.14 -16.76
N GLU A 352 -11.04 13.54 -18.03
CA GLU A 352 -10.19 12.88 -19.01
C GLU A 352 -8.69 12.97 -18.73
N SER A 353 -8.23 14.03 -18.06
CA SER A 353 -6.83 14.16 -17.68
C SER A 353 -6.44 13.19 -16.56
N PHE A 354 -7.38 12.86 -15.69
CA PHE A 354 -7.20 11.88 -14.62
C PHE A 354 -7.01 10.46 -15.20
N LEU A 355 -7.85 10.05 -16.15
CA LEU A 355 -7.74 8.74 -16.80
C LEU A 355 -6.46 8.62 -17.64
N ARG A 356 -6.05 9.67 -18.34
CA ARG A 356 -4.82 9.67 -19.13
C ARG A 356 -3.58 9.61 -18.26
N ASN A 357 -3.53 10.35 -17.17
CA ASN A 357 -2.45 10.28 -16.18
C ASN A 357 -2.45 8.93 -15.46
N PHE A 358 -3.61 8.33 -15.27
CA PHE A 358 -3.79 7.02 -14.67
C PHE A 358 -3.35 5.90 -15.62
N LEU A 359 -3.70 5.96 -16.91
CA LEU A 359 -3.24 4.99 -17.92
C LEU A 359 -1.73 5.10 -18.17
N GLN A 360 -1.17 6.30 -18.08
CA GLN A 360 0.27 6.49 -18.18
C GLN A 360 0.98 5.99 -16.92
N TRP A 361 0.41 6.24 -15.75
CA TRP A 361 0.89 5.67 -14.49
C TRP A 361 0.83 4.13 -14.52
N LEU A 362 -0.22 3.54 -15.11
CA LEU A 362 -0.32 2.10 -15.32
C LEU A 362 0.80 1.57 -16.24
N LYS A 363 1.11 2.25 -17.35
CA LYS A 363 2.22 1.87 -18.25
C LYS A 363 3.61 1.96 -17.58
N GLU A 364 3.76 2.78 -16.56
CA GLU A 364 4.99 2.91 -15.78
C GLU A 364 5.01 2.00 -14.54
N PHE A 365 3.84 1.48 -14.15
CA PHE A 365 3.69 0.57 -13.01
C PHE A 365 3.71 -0.90 -13.46
N PHE A 366 3.32 -1.14 -14.69
CA PHE A 366 3.24 -2.44 -15.36
C PHE A 366 4.05 -2.42 -16.65
#